data_6a10dca2aff9f1bb7d8ed25473fd3e1c
#
_entry.id   6a10dca2aff9f1bb7d8ed25473fd3e1c
#
_cell.length_a   1.000
_cell.length_b   1.000
_cell.length_c   1.000
_cell.angle_alpha   90.00
_cell.angle_beta   90.00
_cell.angle_gamma   90.00
#
_symmetry.space_group_name_H-M   'P 1'
#
loop_
_entity.id
_entity.type
_entity.pdbx_description
1 polymer ?
#
loop_
_entity_poly.entity_id
_entity_poly.type
_entity_poly.pdbx_seq_one_letter_code
_entity_poly.pdbx_strand_id
1 'polypeptide(L)'
;MIVHAYKYQGAGNDFVIFDNRNNEYDLTPEQIKLLCDRRFGIGADGMMLLGHSDEYDFSMRYFNADGYEGSMCGNDGRCLVAFAAHRGIKKFDFNAIDGFHTAEVLEFTPHRCIVKL
;
A
#
# COMPACT_ATOMS: atom_id res chain seq x y z
N MET A 1 -21.58 3.84 4.75
CA MET A 1 -20.20 4.33 4.90
C MET A 1 -19.53 4.30 3.55
N ILE A 2 -18.88 5.39 3.17
CA ILE A 2 -18.12 5.47 1.92
C ILE A 2 -16.66 5.14 2.22
N VAL A 3 -16.09 4.20 1.45
CA VAL A 3 -14.71 3.76 1.59
C VAL A 3 -13.97 4.11 0.31
N HIS A 4 -12.84 4.79 0.42
CA HIS A 4 -12.00 5.13 -0.72
C HIS A 4 -10.85 4.13 -0.83
N ALA A 5 -10.92 3.27 -1.83
CA ALA A 5 -9.89 2.30 -2.14
C ALA A 5 -9.21 2.68 -3.46
N TYR A 6 -7.91 2.39 -3.54
CA TYR A 6 -7.11 2.67 -4.73
C TYR A 6 -6.49 1.38 -5.23
N LYS A 7 -6.43 1.22 -6.55
CA LYS A 7 -5.85 0.03 -7.16
C LYS A 7 -4.53 0.39 -7.82
N TYR A 8 -3.46 -0.29 -7.43
CA TYR A 8 -2.13 -0.10 -8.00
C TYR A 8 -1.56 -1.42 -8.48
N GLN A 9 -0.69 -1.36 -9.48
CA GLN A 9 0.03 -2.53 -9.96
C GLN A 9 1.49 -2.19 -10.24
N GLY A 10 2.36 -3.17 -10.08
CA GLY A 10 3.76 -3.08 -10.43
C GLY A 10 4.34 -4.46 -10.70
N ALA A 11 5.05 -4.61 -11.84
CA ALA A 11 5.72 -5.85 -12.23
C ALA A 11 4.80 -7.09 -12.21
N GLY A 12 3.53 -6.91 -12.58
CA GLY A 12 2.56 -8.01 -12.67
C GLY A 12 1.79 -8.31 -11.39
N ASN A 13 2.10 -7.64 -10.29
CA ASN A 13 1.33 -7.73 -9.04
C ASN A 13 0.40 -6.53 -8.89
N ASP A 14 -0.79 -6.77 -8.37
CA ASP A 14 -1.77 -5.71 -8.13
C ASP A 14 -2.20 -5.68 -6.67
N PHE A 15 -2.50 -4.48 -6.18
CA PHE A 15 -2.78 -4.24 -4.78
C PHE A 15 -3.93 -3.26 -4.61
N VAL A 16 -4.77 -3.51 -3.60
CA VAL A 16 -5.74 -2.54 -3.10
C VAL A 16 -5.04 -1.76 -1.98
N ILE A 17 -5.07 -0.43 -2.06
CA ILE A 17 -4.40 0.43 -1.09
C ILE A 17 -5.40 1.39 -0.48
N PHE A 18 -5.30 1.55 0.85
CA PHE A 18 -6.05 2.56 1.59
C PHE A 18 -5.11 3.57 2.21
N ASP A 19 -5.49 4.85 2.16
CA ASP A 19 -4.83 5.89 2.92
C ASP A 19 -5.36 5.85 4.36
N ASN A 20 -4.60 5.26 5.25
CA ASN A 20 -4.97 5.05 6.65
C ASN A 20 -4.19 5.94 7.61
N ARG A 21 -3.69 7.07 7.13
CA ARG A 21 -2.91 7.99 8.00
C ARG A 21 -3.74 8.56 9.15
N ASN A 22 -5.06 8.54 9.02
CA ASN A 22 -5.99 9.00 10.07
C ASN A 22 -6.59 7.84 10.88
N ASN A 23 -6.09 6.61 10.71
CA ASN A 23 -6.59 5.41 11.39
C ASN A 23 -8.09 5.16 11.20
N GLU A 24 -8.61 5.43 10.01
CA GLU A 24 -10.03 5.27 9.70
C GLU A 24 -10.42 3.82 9.40
N TYR A 25 -9.46 2.99 9.00
CA TYR A 25 -9.71 1.65 8.52
C TYR A 25 -9.08 0.62 9.44
N ASP A 26 -9.91 -0.28 9.93
CA ASP A 26 -9.49 -1.43 10.75
C ASP A 26 -10.27 -2.64 10.23
N LEU A 27 -9.68 -3.33 9.25
CA LEU A 27 -10.34 -4.39 8.52
C LEU A 27 -9.98 -5.76 9.12
N THR A 28 -11.01 -6.61 9.24
CA THR A 28 -10.78 -8.00 9.66
C THR A 28 -10.15 -8.82 8.52
N PRO A 29 -9.51 -9.97 8.83
CA PRO A 29 -9.00 -10.84 7.79
C PRO A 29 -10.06 -11.25 6.77
N GLU A 30 -11.29 -11.48 7.21
CA GLU A 30 -12.40 -11.85 6.33
C GLU A 30 -12.77 -10.72 5.37
N GLN A 31 -12.74 -9.46 5.86
CA GLN A 31 -12.99 -8.30 5.01
C GLN A 31 -11.90 -8.10 3.97
N ILE A 32 -10.63 -8.28 4.37
CA ILE A 32 -9.50 -8.17 3.45
C ILE A 32 -9.56 -9.26 2.38
N LYS A 33 -9.86 -10.49 2.80
CA LYS A 33 -10.02 -11.62 1.88
C LYS A 33 -11.12 -11.34 0.85
N LEU A 34 -12.25 -10.77 1.29
CA LEU A 34 -13.34 -10.43 0.39
C LEU A 34 -12.93 -9.32 -0.59
N LEU A 35 -12.24 -8.28 -0.12
CA LEU A 35 -11.76 -7.20 -0.99
C LEU A 35 -10.80 -7.73 -2.08
N CYS A 36 -9.94 -8.66 -1.72
CA CYS A 36 -8.95 -9.23 -2.65
C CYS A 36 -9.53 -10.32 -3.55
N ASP A 37 -10.75 -10.79 -3.29
CA ASP A 37 -11.39 -11.81 -4.11
C ASP A 37 -11.69 -11.24 -5.49
N ARG A 38 -11.22 -11.95 -6.54
CA ARG A 38 -11.35 -11.44 -7.92
C ARG A 38 -12.75 -11.61 -8.49
N ARG A 39 -13.58 -12.39 -7.85
CA ARG A 39 -14.97 -12.63 -8.30
C ARG A 39 -15.96 -11.74 -7.56
N PHE A 40 -15.84 -11.65 -6.23
CA PHE A 40 -16.83 -10.99 -5.39
C PHE A 40 -16.36 -9.66 -4.80
N GLY A 41 -15.08 -9.35 -4.90
CA GLY A 41 -14.51 -8.11 -4.42
C GLY A 41 -13.86 -7.30 -5.53
N ILE A 42 -12.94 -6.41 -5.13
CA ILE A 42 -12.17 -5.61 -6.09
C ILE A 42 -11.19 -6.51 -6.87
N GLY A 43 -10.62 -7.50 -6.19
CA GLY A 43 -9.64 -8.40 -6.77
C GLY A 43 -8.23 -7.84 -6.71
N ALA A 44 -7.34 -8.54 -6.03
CA ALA A 44 -5.93 -8.14 -5.93
C ALA A 44 -5.08 -9.26 -5.36
N ASP A 45 -3.76 -9.17 -5.57
CA ASP A 45 -2.80 -10.08 -4.95
C ASP A 45 -2.66 -9.80 -3.45
N GLY A 46 -2.93 -8.57 -3.02
CA GLY A 46 -2.87 -8.18 -1.61
C GLY A 46 -3.46 -6.81 -1.37
N MET A 47 -3.46 -6.41 -0.09
CA MET A 47 -3.95 -5.10 0.36
C MET A 47 -2.87 -4.41 1.17
N MET A 48 -2.77 -3.10 1.04
CA MET A 48 -1.81 -2.31 1.81
C MET A 48 -2.49 -1.13 2.48
N LEU A 49 -1.93 -0.73 3.63
CA LEU A 49 -2.31 0.48 4.33
C LEU A 49 -1.13 1.44 4.34
N LEU A 50 -1.35 2.66 3.85
CA LEU A 50 -0.45 3.79 4.05
C LEU A 50 -0.80 4.40 5.40
N GLY A 51 0.06 4.23 6.39
CA GLY A 51 -0.21 4.65 7.74
C GLY A 51 0.61 5.85 8.20
N HIS A 52 0.24 6.39 9.36
CA HIS A 52 1.00 7.42 10.03
C HIS A 52 2.27 6.83 10.67
N SER A 53 3.33 7.63 10.74
CA SER A 53 4.54 7.28 11.48
C SER A 53 5.01 8.50 12.27
N ASP A 54 5.39 8.29 13.54
CA ASP A 54 5.97 9.35 14.36
C ASP A 54 7.45 9.57 14.08
N GLU A 55 8.13 8.56 13.52
CA GLU A 55 9.59 8.60 13.29
C GLU A 55 9.94 8.89 11.85
N TYR A 56 9.12 8.44 10.91
CA TYR A 56 9.40 8.50 9.48
C TYR A 56 8.29 9.22 8.73
N ASP A 57 8.39 9.27 7.41
CA ASP A 57 7.42 9.99 6.59
C ASP A 57 6.06 9.28 6.55
N PHE A 58 6.07 7.96 6.64
CA PHE A 58 4.85 7.15 6.74
C PHE A 58 5.19 5.74 7.22
N SER A 59 4.15 4.93 7.44
CA SER A 59 4.29 3.52 7.75
C SER A 59 3.56 2.67 6.72
N MET A 60 3.96 1.41 6.63
CA MET A 60 3.39 0.45 5.70
C MET A 60 2.89 -0.78 6.44
N ARG A 61 1.67 -1.22 6.12
CA ARG A 61 1.20 -2.56 6.48
C ARG A 61 0.77 -3.27 5.22
N TYR A 62 1.18 -4.52 5.08
CA TYR A 62 0.84 -5.37 3.95
C TYR A 62 0.06 -6.58 4.41
N PHE A 63 -1.00 -6.91 3.67
CA PHE A 63 -1.82 -8.09 3.92
C PHE A 63 -1.91 -8.93 2.66
N ASN A 64 -1.71 -10.23 2.80
CA ASN A 64 -1.92 -11.18 1.72
C ASN A 64 -3.41 -11.26 1.37
N ALA A 65 -3.71 -11.81 0.20
CA ALA A 65 -5.10 -11.96 -0.25
C ALA A 65 -5.94 -12.86 0.67
N ASP A 66 -5.30 -13.68 1.50
CA ASP A 66 -5.98 -14.51 2.50
C ASP A 66 -6.43 -13.73 3.74
N GLY A 67 -6.06 -12.44 3.84
CA GLY A 67 -6.44 -11.56 4.93
C GLY A 67 -5.41 -11.44 6.05
N TYR A 68 -4.30 -12.17 6.00
CA TYR A 68 -3.29 -12.15 7.06
C TYR A 68 -2.10 -11.29 6.70
N GLU A 69 -1.58 -10.58 7.71
CA GLU A 69 -0.46 -9.66 7.54
C GLU A 69 0.81 -10.41 7.12
N GLY A 70 1.54 -9.84 6.18
CA GLY A 70 2.80 -10.38 5.69
C GLY A 70 3.89 -9.31 5.63
N SER A 71 5.10 -9.75 5.24
CA SER A 71 6.25 -8.87 5.08
C SER A 71 6.19 -8.13 3.76
N MET A 72 6.86 -6.97 3.72
CA MET A 72 7.05 -6.21 2.48
C MET A 72 7.94 -6.99 1.50
N CYS A 73 7.59 -6.94 0.22
CA CYS A 73 8.50 -7.30 -0.86
C CYS A 73 8.71 -6.09 -1.78
N GLY A 74 9.64 -6.21 -2.75
CA GLY A 74 10.00 -5.08 -3.61
C GLY A 74 8.81 -4.50 -4.38
N ASN A 75 7.94 -5.34 -4.93
CA ASN A 75 6.80 -4.88 -5.74
C ASN A 75 5.78 -4.12 -4.90
N ASP A 76 5.39 -4.64 -3.74
CA ASP A 76 4.42 -3.98 -2.88
C ASP A 76 4.98 -2.69 -2.27
N GLY A 77 6.25 -2.68 -1.88
CA GLY A 77 6.90 -1.48 -1.38
C GLY A 77 6.95 -0.36 -2.42
N ARG A 78 7.30 -0.69 -3.67
CA ARG A 78 7.31 0.30 -4.75
C ARG A 78 5.91 0.83 -5.06
N CYS A 79 4.90 -0.01 -5.04
CA CYS A 79 3.51 0.41 -5.25
C CYS A 79 3.05 1.36 -4.13
N LEU A 80 3.40 1.07 -2.88
CA LEU A 80 3.01 1.94 -1.78
C LEU A 80 3.71 3.30 -1.86
N VAL A 81 4.99 3.33 -2.22
CA VAL A 81 5.72 4.60 -2.41
C VAL A 81 5.10 5.41 -3.55
N ALA A 82 4.73 4.77 -4.65
CA ALA A 82 4.03 5.43 -5.75
C ALA A 82 2.70 6.02 -5.29
N PHE A 83 1.94 5.28 -4.51
CA PHE A 83 0.69 5.77 -3.93
C PHE A 83 0.94 6.97 -3.01
N ALA A 84 1.94 6.88 -2.13
CA ALA A 84 2.32 7.98 -1.24
C ALA A 84 2.65 9.25 -2.03
N ALA A 85 3.42 9.13 -3.11
CA ALA A 85 3.75 10.25 -3.98
C ALA A 85 2.49 10.86 -4.61
N HIS A 86 1.56 10.03 -5.09
CA HIS A 86 0.29 10.50 -5.65
C HIS A 86 -0.60 11.17 -4.60
N ARG A 87 -0.41 10.84 -3.32
CA ARG A 87 -1.11 11.49 -2.21
C ARG A 87 -0.39 12.76 -1.70
N GLY A 88 0.67 13.20 -2.37
CA GLY A 88 1.36 14.44 -2.06
C GLY A 88 2.53 14.31 -1.09
N ILE A 89 2.91 13.11 -0.68
CA ILE A 89 4.09 12.89 0.16
C ILE A 89 5.34 13.14 -0.68
N LYS A 90 6.32 13.85 -0.11
CA LYS A 90 7.52 14.29 -0.83
C LYS A 90 8.79 13.55 -0.41
N LYS A 91 8.79 12.91 0.75
CA LYS A 91 9.91 12.13 1.27
C LYS A 91 9.43 10.72 1.56
N PHE A 92 10.29 9.74 1.35
CA PHE A 92 9.86 8.35 1.30
C PHE A 92 10.67 7.45 2.22
N ASP A 93 10.92 7.89 3.44
CA ASP A 93 11.42 7.05 4.51
C ASP A 93 10.23 6.46 5.25
N PHE A 94 10.22 5.14 5.41
CA PHE A 94 9.07 4.50 6.04
C PHE A 94 9.47 3.25 6.81
N ASN A 95 8.61 2.86 7.74
CA ASN A 95 8.75 1.61 8.48
C ASN A 95 7.66 0.63 8.07
N ALA A 96 8.04 -0.64 8.01
CA ALA A 96 7.15 -1.77 7.78
C ALA A 96 7.36 -2.79 8.89
N ILE A 97 6.69 -3.92 8.82
CA ILE A 97 6.81 -4.96 9.85
C ILE A 97 8.24 -5.49 9.98
N ASP A 98 9.02 -5.47 8.90
CA ASP A 98 10.40 -5.95 8.86
C ASP A 98 11.45 -4.87 9.13
N GLY A 99 11.02 -3.62 9.40
CA GLY A 99 11.93 -2.54 9.78
C GLY A 99 11.86 -1.33 8.87
N PHE A 100 12.97 -0.60 8.83
CA PHE A 100 13.10 0.68 8.13
C PHE A 100 13.43 0.48 6.66
N HIS A 101 12.78 1.28 5.81
CA HIS A 101 13.03 1.33 4.37
C HIS A 101 13.12 2.78 3.89
N THR A 102 13.87 2.99 2.83
CA THR A 102 13.93 4.28 2.16
C THR A 102 13.73 4.08 0.66
N ALA A 103 13.17 5.08 0.00
CA ALA A 103 12.90 5.01 -1.42
C ALA A 103 13.12 6.36 -2.09
N GLU A 104 13.32 6.31 -3.40
CA GLU A 104 13.47 7.48 -4.25
C GLU A 104 12.52 7.37 -5.43
N VAL A 105 11.79 8.44 -5.71
CA VAL A 105 10.91 8.52 -6.88
C VAL A 105 11.72 9.12 -8.02
N LEU A 106 11.95 8.32 -9.07
CA LEU A 106 12.78 8.70 -10.22
C LEU A 106 11.96 9.39 -11.31
N GLU A 107 10.71 9.02 -11.46
CA GLU A 107 9.80 9.61 -12.44
C GLU A 107 8.38 9.61 -11.87
N PHE A 108 7.67 10.71 -12.05
CA PHE A 108 6.32 10.88 -11.50
C PHE A 108 5.41 11.56 -12.52
N THR A 109 4.33 10.86 -12.87
CA THR A 109 3.21 11.41 -13.65
C THR A 109 1.89 10.99 -12.99
N PRO A 110 0.74 11.57 -13.38
CA PRO A 110 -0.55 11.12 -12.82
C PRO A 110 -0.85 9.64 -13.00
N HIS A 111 -0.24 9.00 -14.00
CA HIS A 111 -0.53 7.61 -14.34
C HIS A 111 0.63 6.66 -14.18
N ARG A 112 1.81 7.17 -13.84
CA ARG A 112 3.02 6.38 -13.77
C ARG A 112 3.98 6.94 -12.72
N CYS A 113 4.64 6.03 -12.00
CA CYS A 113 5.67 6.40 -11.05
C CYS A 113 6.78 5.35 -11.10
N ILE A 114 8.02 5.79 -11.25
CA ILE A 114 9.19 4.91 -11.19
C ILE A 114 9.84 5.12 -9.84
N VAL A 115 9.97 4.04 -9.09
CA VAL A 115 10.45 4.05 -7.70
C VAL A 115 11.67 3.16 -7.58
N LYS A 116 12.71 3.70 -6.96
CA LYS A 116 13.88 2.95 -6.51
C LYS A 116 13.74 2.74 -5.00
N LEU A 117 13.75 1.50 -4.61
CA LEU A 117 13.57 1.12 -3.21
C LEU A 117 14.90 0.80 -2.53
#